data_41bbe6db15d3fc62db2950e2f5d146f5
#
_entry.id   41bbe6db15d3fc62db2950e2f5d146f5
#
_cell.length_a   1.000
_cell.length_b   1.000
_cell.length_c   1.000
_cell.angle_alpha   90.00
_cell.angle_beta   90.00
_cell.angle_gamma   90.00
#
_symmetry.space_group_name_H-M   'P 1'
#
loop_
_entity.id
_entity.type
_entity.pdbx_description
1 polymer ?
#
loop_
_entity_poly.entity_id
_entity_poly.type
_entity_poly.pdbx_seq_one_letter_code
_entity_poly.pdbx_strand_id
1 'polypeptide(L)'
;MRIGGSLEQSLNQGYRLDLKAVIQEGWQQTRTTGFGLLLAVVGVTAIWFLLSNMLLVPYLGDDDHMNVAVVLSLLVTVIMAPMTSALDMLGLQQSLGVKARANQVFDFFRHFVRLGALSLLGSVLTSLFGPLVDVMGLPGLLAFIPSLLIGMGLVFTVPLVLERGLTPPQAILISLKLCLRGWPSIVLFHGVMAVLLFLALIPMGLGLIWLAPLYFNCKGILYRDLCGVGVEINEVAEGPNHFNA
;
A
#
# COMPACT_ATOMS: atom_id res chain seq x y z
N MET A 1 -4.70 20.97 13.15
CA MET A 1 -4.93 19.99 14.24
C MET A 1 -4.34 18.65 13.84
N ARG A 2 -3.79 17.87 14.77
CA ARG A 2 -3.22 16.53 14.46
C ARG A 2 -4.15 15.46 15.03
N ILE A 3 -4.53 14.50 14.19
CA ILE A 3 -5.40 13.39 14.58
C ILE A 3 -4.57 12.10 14.63
N GLY A 4 -4.66 11.34 15.72
CA GLY A 4 -3.96 10.07 15.91
C GLY A 4 -2.67 10.20 16.70
N GLY A 5 -1.73 9.29 16.46
CA GLY A 5 -0.47 9.16 17.18
C GLY A 5 0.60 10.20 16.81
N SER A 6 1.84 9.87 17.16
CA SER A 6 3.02 10.68 16.81
C SER A 6 4.12 9.79 16.22
N LEU A 7 4.58 10.13 15.03
CA LEU A 7 5.67 9.41 14.36
C LEU A 7 6.93 9.36 15.24
N GLU A 8 7.28 10.47 15.85
CA GLU A 8 8.47 10.58 16.71
C GLU A 8 8.37 9.67 17.94
N GLN A 9 7.21 9.65 18.58
CA GLN A 9 6.96 8.77 19.72
C GLN A 9 7.02 7.29 19.30
N SER A 10 6.40 6.93 18.18
CA SER A 10 6.39 5.56 17.67
C SER A 10 7.78 5.06 17.29
N LEU A 11 8.64 5.95 16.75
CA LEU A 11 10.02 5.62 16.41
C LEU A 11 10.92 5.48 17.65
N ASN A 12 10.71 6.29 18.70
CA ASN A 12 11.59 6.32 19.87
C ASN A 12 11.19 5.27 20.92
N GLN A 13 9.89 5.17 21.21
CA GLN A 13 9.39 4.33 22.31
C GLN A 13 8.83 2.97 21.83
N GLY A 14 8.67 2.80 20.49
CA GLY A 14 7.93 1.68 19.95
C GLY A 14 6.42 1.83 20.19
N TYR A 15 5.65 0.85 19.74
CA TYR A 15 4.20 0.89 19.86
C TYR A 15 3.61 -0.51 19.97
N ARG A 16 2.41 -0.59 20.53
CA ARG A 16 1.57 -1.79 20.51
C ARG A 16 0.27 -1.44 19.79
N LEU A 17 -0.12 -2.27 18.84
CA LEU A 17 -1.36 -2.09 18.08
C LEU A 17 -2.46 -2.95 18.70
N ASP A 18 -3.61 -2.36 18.95
CA ASP A 18 -4.83 -3.11 19.17
C ASP A 18 -5.43 -3.52 17.81
N LEU A 19 -4.94 -4.66 17.30
CA LEU A 19 -5.38 -5.17 15.99
C LEU A 19 -6.87 -5.46 15.94
N LYS A 20 -7.49 -5.82 17.06
CA LYS A 20 -8.93 -6.05 17.13
C LYS A 20 -9.68 -4.75 16.87
N ALA A 21 -9.27 -3.66 17.53
CA ALA A 21 -9.86 -2.34 17.32
C ALA A 21 -9.66 -1.86 15.87
N VAL A 22 -8.45 -2.01 15.31
CA VAL A 22 -8.14 -1.64 13.92
C VAL A 22 -9.03 -2.39 12.92
N ILE A 23 -9.18 -3.71 13.08
CA ILE A 23 -10.00 -4.53 12.17
C ILE A 23 -11.48 -4.19 12.35
N GLN A 24 -11.97 -3.96 13.56
CA GLN A 24 -13.36 -3.59 13.82
C GLN A 24 -13.69 -2.23 13.19
N GLU A 25 -12.83 -1.22 13.39
CA GLU A 25 -13.00 0.09 12.79
C GLU A 25 -12.94 0.03 11.26
N GLY A 26 -11.93 -0.68 10.71
CA GLY A 26 -11.79 -0.89 9.27
C GLY A 26 -13.00 -1.60 8.65
N TRP A 27 -13.56 -2.58 9.34
CA TRP A 27 -14.78 -3.26 8.93
C TRP A 27 -16.00 -2.33 8.93
N GLN A 28 -16.13 -1.52 9.96
CA GLN A 28 -17.22 -0.53 10.04
C GLN A 28 -17.12 0.48 8.89
N GLN A 29 -15.92 1.00 8.60
CA GLN A 29 -15.68 1.90 7.47
C GLN A 29 -16.01 1.23 6.14
N THR A 30 -15.56 -0.02 5.95
CA THR A 30 -15.85 -0.78 4.73
C THR A 30 -17.36 -0.94 4.50
N ARG A 31 -18.13 -1.19 5.54
CA ARG A 31 -19.60 -1.35 5.44
C ARG A 31 -20.33 -0.04 5.18
N THR A 32 -19.84 1.07 5.73
CA THR A 32 -20.55 2.36 5.66
C THR A 32 -20.12 3.23 4.48
N THR A 33 -18.83 3.19 4.12
CA THR A 33 -18.25 4.09 3.11
C THR A 33 -17.42 3.38 2.07
N GLY A 34 -17.28 2.05 2.15
CA GLY A 34 -16.36 1.26 1.35
C GLY A 34 -16.67 1.17 -0.16
N PHE A 35 -17.87 1.56 -0.60
CA PHE A 35 -18.25 1.41 -2.02
C PHE A 35 -17.36 2.21 -2.97
N GLY A 36 -17.02 3.46 -2.63
CA GLY A 36 -16.13 4.29 -3.44
C GLY A 36 -14.72 3.71 -3.52
N LEU A 37 -14.19 3.21 -2.41
CA LEU A 37 -12.89 2.54 -2.35
C LEU A 37 -12.93 1.19 -3.08
N LEU A 38 -14.02 0.43 -2.98
CA LEU A 38 -14.21 -0.82 -3.72
C LEU A 38 -14.14 -0.57 -5.24
N LEU A 39 -14.88 0.42 -5.75
CA LEU A 39 -14.83 0.79 -7.17
C LEU A 39 -13.42 1.22 -7.60
N ALA A 40 -12.71 1.97 -6.75
CA ALA A 40 -11.32 2.34 -7.00
C ALA A 40 -10.43 1.09 -7.11
N VAL A 41 -10.53 0.15 -6.16
CA VAL A 41 -9.77 -1.11 -6.19
C VAL A 41 -10.07 -1.92 -7.43
N VAL A 42 -11.35 -2.11 -7.76
CA VAL A 42 -11.76 -2.87 -8.97
C VAL A 42 -11.23 -2.19 -10.23
N GLY A 43 -11.36 -0.86 -10.35
CA GLY A 43 -10.87 -0.12 -11.50
C GLY A 43 -9.35 -0.20 -11.66
N VAL A 44 -8.60 0.02 -10.57
CA VAL A 44 -7.13 -0.07 -10.59
C VAL A 44 -6.66 -1.48 -10.92
N THR A 45 -7.30 -2.50 -10.34
CA THR A 45 -6.97 -3.91 -10.62
C THR A 45 -7.28 -4.28 -12.07
N ALA A 46 -8.41 -3.82 -12.61
CA ALA A 46 -8.77 -4.07 -14.01
C ALA A 46 -7.77 -3.42 -14.98
N ILE A 47 -7.37 -2.17 -14.73
CA ILE A 47 -6.36 -1.48 -15.55
C ILE A 47 -5.01 -2.18 -15.44
N TRP A 48 -4.59 -2.55 -14.22
CA TRP A 48 -3.35 -3.31 -14.01
C TRP A 48 -3.36 -4.64 -14.77
N PHE A 49 -4.46 -5.39 -14.68
CA PHE A 49 -4.65 -6.67 -15.38
C PHE A 49 -4.57 -6.49 -16.91
N LEU A 50 -5.26 -5.50 -17.46
CA LEU A 50 -5.26 -5.20 -18.89
C LEU A 50 -3.86 -4.82 -19.38
N LEU A 51 -3.18 -3.90 -18.69
CA LEU A 51 -1.83 -3.48 -19.04
C LEU A 51 -0.83 -4.64 -18.95
N SER A 52 -0.91 -5.45 -17.90
CA SER A 52 -0.03 -6.59 -17.71
C SER A 52 -0.24 -7.65 -18.80
N ASN A 53 -1.50 -7.98 -19.13
CA ASN A 53 -1.78 -8.93 -20.20
C ASN A 53 -1.34 -8.41 -21.57
N MET A 54 -1.57 -7.15 -21.86
CA MET A 54 -1.22 -6.56 -23.15
C MET A 54 0.30 -6.45 -23.35
N LEU A 55 1.03 -6.06 -22.29
CA LEU A 55 2.46 -5.73 -22.40
C LEU A 55 3.38 -6.87 -21.98
N LEU A 56 3.00 -7.72 -21.02
CA LEU A 56 3.89 -8.73 -20.45
C LEU A 56 3.65 -10.13 -21.01
N VAL A 57 2.38 -10.53 -21.18
CA VAL A 57 2.04 -11.90 -21.59
C VAL A 57 2.71 -12.33 -22.91
N PRO A 58 2.83 -11.45 -23.95
CA PRO A 58 3.51 -11.83 -25.19
C PRO A 58 4.97 -12.24 -25.04
N TYR A 59 5.63 -11.84 -23.94
CA TYR A 59 7.06 -12.08 -23.67
C TYR A 59 7.30 -13.08 -22.54
N LEU A 60 6.24 -13.61 -21.91
CA LEU A 60 6.37 -14.61 -20.86
C LEU A 60 6.67 -15.98 -21.47
N GLY A 61 7.73 -16.61 -20.99
CA GLY A 61 8.14 -17.95 -21.45
C GLY A 61 9.06 -17.96 -22.68
N ASP A 62 9.51 -16.80 -23.11
CA ASP A 62 10.50 -16.63 -24.16
C ASP A 62 11.84 -16.21 -23.54
N ASP A 63 12.79 -17.14 -23.48
CA ASP A 63 14.11 -16.90 -22.86
C ASP A 63 14.90 -15.80 -23.59
N ASP A 64 14.74 -15.69 -24.92
CA ASP A 64 15.41 -14.68 -25.73
C ASP A 64 14.89 -13.25 -25.40
N HIS A 65 13.67 -13.13 -24.91
CA HIS A 65 13.03 -11.85 -24.58
C HIS A 65 12.85 -11.60 -23.08
N MET A 66 13.48 -12.38 -22.21
CA MET A 66 13.40 -12.22 -20.74
C MET A 66 13.76 -10.80 -20.28
N ASN A 67 14.79 -10.19 -20.86
CA ASN A 67 15.18 -8.81 -20.53
C ASN A 67 14.09 -7.79 -20.89
N VAL A 68 13.38 -8.00 -21.99
CA VAL A 68 12.28 -7.16 -22.43
C VAL A 68 11.12 -7.26 -21.44
N ALA A 69 10.76 -8.47 -21.01
CA ALA A 69 9.72 -8.70 -20.02
C ALA A 69 10.01 -7.99 -18.69
N VAL A 70 11.28 -8.03 -18.22
CA VAL A 70 11.71 -7.32 -17.00
C VAL A 70 11.56 -5.81 -17.16
N VAL A 71 12.04 -5.22 -18.26
CA VAL A 71 11.89 -3.76 -18.50
C VAL A 71 10.42 -3.36 -18.57
N LEU A 72 9.59 -4.12 -19.27
CA LEU A 72 8.16 -3.85 -19.38
C LEU A 72 7.46 -3.97 -18.01
N SER A 73 7.84 -4.92 -17.17
CA SER A 73 7.28 -5.07 -15.83
C SER A 73 7.59 -3.86 -14.93
N LEU A 74 8.81 -3.34 -15.01
CA LEU A 74 9.20 -2.11 -14.31
C LEU A 74 8.42 -0.89 -14.84
N LEU A 75 8.23 -0.81 -16.16
CA LEU A 75 7.47 0.25 -16.79
C LEU A 75 5.99 0.24 -16.34
N VAL A 76 5.35 -0.93 -16.34
CA VAL A 76 3.98 -1.10 -15.81
C VAL A 76 3.91 -0.69 -14.34
N THR A 77 4.91 -1.08 -13.53
CA THR A 77 4.98 -0.72 -12.11
C THR A 77 5.03 0.80 -11.92
N VAL A 78 5.82 1.52 -12.72
CA VAL A 78 5.93 2.99 -12.66
C VAL A 78 4.65 3.67 -13.12
N ILE A 79 4.05 3.19 -14.22
CA ILE A 79 2.80 3.78 -14.75
C ILE A 79 1.66 3.60 -13.76
N MET A 80 1.59 2.44 -13.11
CA MET A 80 0.54 2.12 -12.14
C MET A 80 0.78 2.72 -10.74
N ALA A 81 1.99 3.22 -10.46
CA ALA A 81 2.36 3.73 -9.14
C ALA A 81 1.39 4.79 -8.59
N PRO A 82 0.94 5.82 -9.33
CA PRO A 82 -0.02 6.78 -8.81
C PRO A 82 -1.35 6.14 -8.44
N MET A 83 -1.84 5.22 -9.27
CA MET A 83 -3.14 4.57 -9.06
C MET A 83 -3.13 3.63 -7.86
N THR A 84 -2.08 2.81 -7.72
CA THR A 84 -1.94 1.92 -6.57
C THR A 84 -1.73 2.70 -5.27
N SER A 85 -0.92 3.77 -5.32
CA SER A 85 -0.71 4.66 -4.17
C SER A 85 -1.99 5.41 -3.77
N ALA A 86 -2.86 5.73 -4.73
CA ALA A 86 -4.16 6.34 -4.45
C ALA A 86 -5.00 5.47 -3.53
N LEU A 87 -4.99 4.14 -3.68
CA LEU A 87 -5.75 3.23 -2.82
C LEU A 87 -5.34 3.35 -1.36
N ASP A 88 -4.04 3.47 -1.08
CA ASP A 88 -3.52 3.68 0.28
C ASP A 88 -4.02 5.00 0.87
N MET A 89 -3.99 6.07 0.07
CA MET A 89 -4.45 7.39 0.50
C MET A 89 -5.96 7.47 0.67
N LEU A 90 -6.73 6.80 -0.18
CA LEU A 90 -8.19 6.69 -0.03
C LEU A 90 -8.57 5.94 1.26
N GLY A 91 -7.84 4.87 1.61
CA GLY A 91 -8.00 4.20 2.90
C GLY A 91 -7.66 5.12 4.07
N LEU A 92 -6.60 5.92 3.96
CA LEU A 92 -6.25 6.92 4.96
C LEU A 92 -7.33 8.01 5.10
N GLN A 93 -7.87 8.53 4.00
CA GLN A 93 -8.97 9.49 4.00
C GLN A 93 -10.20 8.92 4.73
N GLN A 94 -10.55 7.67 4.47
CA GLN A 94 -11.67 7.02 5.17
C GLN A 94 -11.41 6.89 6.68
N SER A 95 -10.17 6.66 7.10
CA SER A 95 -9.80 6.61 8.52
C SER A 95 -9.98 7.96 9.23
N LEU A 96 -10.05 9.05 8.47
CA LEU A 96 -10.32 10.41 8.95
C LEU A 96 -11.80 10.82 8.81
N GLY A 97 -12.67 9.89 8.41
CA GLY A 97 -14.10 10.13 8.20
C GLY A 97 -14.45 10.75 6.83
N VAL A 98 -13.48 10.91 5.93
CA VAL A 98 -13.70 11.47 4.59
C VAL A 98 -14.11 10.34 3.64
N LYS A 99 -15.21 10.52 2.91
CA LYS A 99 -15.69 9.51 1.94
C LYS A 99 -14.78 9.46 0.72
N ALA A 100 -14.20 8.29 0.46
CA ALA A 100 -13.43 8.04 -0.75
C ALA A 100 -14.33 8.00 -1.99
N ARG A 101 -13.84 8.59 -3.10
CA ARG A 101 -14.49 8.54 -4.41
C ARG A 101 -13.53 7.90 -5.41
N ALA A 102 -14.03 6.98 -6.24
CA ALA A 102 -13.19 6.23 -7.17
C ALA A 102 -12.42 7.12 -8.18
N ASN A 103 -13.01 8.23 -8.60
CA ASN A 103 -12.36 9.17 -9.53
C ASN A 103 -11.14 9.88 -8.93
N GLN A 104 -11.03 9.98 -7.60
CA GLN A 104 -9.87 10.58 -6.93
C GLN A 104 -8.56 9.83 -7.21
N VAL A 105 -8.62 8.58 -7.70
CA VAL A 105 -7.42 7.84 -8.09
C VAL A 105 -6.58 8.60 -9.12
N PHE A 106 -7.22 9.35 -10.01
CA PHE A 106 -6.52 10.11 -11.05
C PHE A 106 -5.85 11.39 -10.52
N ASP A 107 -6.27 11.91 -9.38
CA ASP A 107 -5.69 13.13 -8.79
C ASP A 107 -4.22 12.90 -8.37
N PHE A 108 -3.83 11.64 -8.13
CA PHE A 108 -2.47 11.28 -7.71
C PHE A 108 -1.45 11.28 -8.84
N PHE A 109 -1.88 11.40 -10.11
CA PHE A 109 -0.95 11.54 -11.24
C PHE A 109 -0.10 12.82 -11.18
N ARG A 110 -0.56 13.83 -10.47
CA ARG A 110 0.26 15.03 -10.18
C ARG A 110 1.56 14.71 -9.42
N HIS A 111 1.61 13.57 -8.70
CA HIS A 111 2.78 13.10 -7.97
C HIS A 111 3.51 11.95 -8.69
N PHE A 112 3.28 11.78 -10.01
CA PHE A 112 3.77 10.64 -10.79
C PHE A 112 5.25 10.36 -10.59
N VAL A 113 6.10 11.39 -10.65
CA VAL A 113 7.56 11.21 -10.54
C VAL A 113 7.96 10.68 -9.15
N ARG A 114 7.38 11.24 -8.08
CA ARG A 114 7.69 10.81 -6.70
C ARG A 114 7.20 9.40 -6.44
N LEU A 115 5.99 9.07 -6.87
CA LEU A 115 5.38 7.76 -6.67
C LEU A 115 6.02 6.70 -7.58
N GLY A 116 6.36 7.06 -8.82
CA GLY A 116 7.13 6.20 -9.73
C GLY A 116 8.51 5.87 -9.18
N ALA A 117 9.24 6.87 -8.66
CA ALA A 117 10.53 6.65 -8.01
C ALA A 117 10.38 5.77 -6.75
N LEU A 118 9.32 5.97 -5.95
CA LEU A 118 9.04 5.14 -4.78
C LEU A 118 8.79 3.69 -5.17
N SER A 119 7.95 3.44 -6.18
CA SER A 119 7.61 2.10 -6.63
C SER A 119 8.81 1.38 -7.26
N LEU A 120 9.65 2.09 -8.03
CA LEU A 120 10.91 1.54 -8.55
C LEU A 120 11.85 1.12 -7.44
N LEU A 121 12.11 2.01 -6.47
CA LEU A 121 12.98 1.69 -5.34
C LEU A 121 12.41 0.53 -4.51
N GLY A 122 11.11 0.50 -4.28
CA GLY A 122 10.43 -0.61 -3.60
C GLY A 122 10.56 -1.93 -4.36
N SER A 123 10.36 -1.92 -5.68
CA SER A 123 10.50 -3.09 -6.55
C SER A 123 11.94 -3.61 -6.54
N VAL A 124 12.93 -2.73 -6.67
CA VAL A 124 14.34 -3.11 -6.59
C VAL A 124 14.65 -3.77 -5.25
N LEU A 125 14.23 -3.15 -4.14
CA LEU A 125 14.47 -3.70 -2.79
C LEU A 125 13.85 -5.08 -2.59
N THR A 126 12.63 -5.29 -3.06
CA THR A 126 11.93 -6.58 -2.91
C THR A 126 12.47 -7.65 -3.85
N SER A 127 12.98 -7.28 -5.03
CA SER A 127 13.50 -8.22 -6.03
C SER A 127 14.97 -8.61 -5.83
N LEU A 128 15.73 -7.93 -4.97
CA LEU A 128 17.16 -8.22 -4.74
C LEU A 128 17.44 -9.66 -4.28
N PHE A 129 16.48 -10.28 -3.60
CA PHE A 129 16.70 -11.61 -3.02
C PHE A 129 16.58 -12.76 -4.01
N GLY A 130 15.88 -12.58 -5.12
CA GLY A 130 15.81 -13.60 -6.17
C GLY A 130 17.21 -13.94 -6.71
N PRO A 131 17.91 -13.00 -7.37
CA PRO A 131 19.24 -13.22 -7.88
C PRO A 131 20.28 -13.66 -6.82
N LEU A 132 20.14 -13.15 -5.58
CA LEU A 132 21.03 -13.55 -4.48
C LEU A 132 20.90 -15.04 -4.15
N VAL A 133 19.67 -15.53 -4.05
CA VAL A 133 19.35 -16.92 -3.77
C VAL A 133 19.80 -17.83 -4.93
N ASP A 134 19.62 -17.37 -6.19
CA ASP A 134 20.03 -18.09 -7.39
C ASP A 134 21.57 -18.25 -7.45
N VAL A 135 22.32 -17.17 -7.17
CA VAL A 135 23.80 -17.22 -7.11
C VAL A 135 24.29 -18.17 -6.01
N MET A 136 23.55 -18.30 -4.90
CA MET A 136 23.87 -19.23 -3.82
C MET A 136 23.47 -20.69 -4.14
N GLY A 137 22.82 -20.95 -5.27
CA GLY A 137 22.30 -22.26 -5.65
C GLY A 137 21.18 -22.77 -4.72
N LEU A 138 20.47 -21.86 -4.07
CA LEU A 138 19.40 -22.21 -3.14
C LEU A 138 18.04 -22.22 -3.85
N PRO A 139 17.03 -22.96 -3.33
CA PRO A 139 15.68 -22.94 -3.90
C PRO A 139 15.10 -21.51 -3.93
N GLY A 140 14.59 -21.05 -5.07
CA GLY A 140 14.04 -19.71 -5.26
C GLY A 140 12.93 -19.34 -4.27
N LEU A 141 12.26 -20.34 -3.70
CA LEU A 141 11.26 -20.13 -2.62
C LEU A 141 11.86 -19.42 -1.39
N LEU A 142 13.16 -19.57 -1.14
CA LEU A 142 13.81 -18.89 0.00
C LEU A 142 13.92 -17.37 -0.20
N ALA A 143 13.87 -16.87 -1.44
CA ALA A 143 13.80 -15.44 -1.72
C ALA A 143 12.46 -14.82 -1.33
N PHE A 144 11.41 -15.62 -1.25
CA PHE A 144 10.06 -15.13 -0.95
C PHE A 144 9.95 -14.53 0.46
N ILE A 145 10.55 -15.16 1.46
CA ILE A 145 10.45 -14.71 2.87
C ILE A 145 11.05 -13.30 3.05
N PRO A 146 12.31 -13.03 2.69
CA PRO A 146 12.88 -11.69 2.85
C PRO A 146 12.17 -10.64 1.98
N SER A 147 11.75 -11.00 0.76
CA SER A 147 10.97 -10.10 -0.10
C SER A 147 9.63 -9.71 0.54
N LEU A 148 8.94 -10.67 1.15
CA LEU A 148 7.71 -10.44 1.89
C LEU A 148 7.93 -9.54 3.11
N LEU A 149 8.98 -9.78 3.89
CA LEU A 149 9.31 -8.96 5.07
C LEU A 149 9.62 -7.50 4.68
N ILE A 150 10.36 -7.30 3.59
CA ILE A 150 10.60 -5.95 3.06
C ILE A 150 9.29 -5.33 2.57
N GLY A 151 8.47 -6.06 1.83
CA GLY A 151 7.15 -5.59 1.39
C GLY A 151 6.28 -5.13 2.56
N MET A 152 6.24 -5.89 3.66
CA MET A 152 5.58 -5.49 4.91
C MET A 152 6.21 -4.22 5.51
N GLY A 153 7.54 -4.08 5.42
CA GLY A 153 8.27 -2.90 5.89
C GLY A 153 7.97 -1.63 5.10
N LEU A 154 7.53 -1.75 3.86
CA LEU A 154 7.20 -0.63 2.99
C LEU A 154 5.74 -0.15 3.12
N VAL A 155 4.96 -0.71 4.03
CA VAL A 155 3.51 -0.47 4.15
C VAL A 155 3.12 1.00 4.36
N PHE A 156 3.98 1.79 5.00
CA PHE A 156 3.72 3.21 5.31
C PHE A 156 4.42 4.20 4.37
N THR A 157 5.12 3.72 3.33
CA THR A 157 5.94 4.59 2.46
C THR A 157 5.10 5.60 1.68
N VAL A 158 3.95 5.18 1.14
CA VAL A 158 3.08 6.05 0.34
C VAL A 158 2.55 7.23 1.16
N PRO A 159 1.89 7.04 2.32
CA PRO A 159 1.44 8.18 3.11
C PRO A 159 2.60 9.04 3.64
N LEU A 160 3.77 8.47 3.92
CA LEU A 160 4.95 9.25 4.31
C LEU A 160 5.44 10.18 3.19
N VAL A 161 5.37 9.74 1.93
CA VAL A 161 5.74 10.60 0.77
C VAL A 161 4.69 11.68 0.53
N LEU A 162 3.39 11.32 0.59
CA LEU A 162 2.31 12.21 0.17
C LEU A 162 1.82 13.14 1.28
N GLU A 163 1.69 12.66 2.50
CA GLU A 163 1.19 13.46 3.64
C GLU A 163 2.30 14.27 4.29
N ARG A 164 3.53 13.70 4.36
CA ARG A 164 4.66 14.38 5.00
C ARG A 164 5.65 15.00 4.03
N GLY A 165 5.45 14.87 2.73
CA GLY A 165 6.32 15.42 1.70
C GLY A 165 7.74 14.84 1.69
N LEU A 166 7.97 13.66 2.29
CA LEU A 166 9.29 13.04 2.36
C LEU A 166 9.75 12.57 0.99
N THR A 167 11.06 12.57 0.79
CA THR A 167 11.64 11.94 -0.41
C THR A 167 11.47 10.41 -0.37
N PRO A 168 11.35 9.72 -1.53
CA PRO A 168 11.17 8.28 -1.56
C PRO A 168 12.16 7.47 -0.71
N PRO A 169 13.49 7.73 -0.74
CA PRO A 169 14.44 7.01 0.12
C PRO A 169 14.21 7.26 1.62
N GLN A 170 13.89 8.50 2.00
CA GLN A 170 13.59 8.83 3.40
C GLN A 170 12.33 8.13 3.90
N ALA A 171 11.28 8.10 3.07
CA ALA A 171 10.03 7.42 3.39
C ALA A 171 10.24 5.90 3.57
N ILE A 172 11.05 5.29 2.71
CA ILE A 172 11.43 3.86 2.82
C ILE A 172 12.15 3.61 4.15
N LEU A 173 13.20 4.39 4.45
CA LEU A 173 13.97 4.22 5.69
C LEU A 173 13.11 4.40 6.95
N ILE A 174 12.23 5.41 6.95
CA ILE A 174 11.35 5.67 8.09
C ILE A 174 10.30 4.56 8.22
N SER A 175 9.69 4.11 7.11
CA SER A 175 8.73 3.02 7.12
C SER A 175 9.36 1.73 7.65
N LEU A 176 10.56 1.36 7.18
CA LEU A 176 11.29 0.19 7.68
C LEU A 176 11.61 0.30 9.18
N LYS A 177 12.11 1.47 9.63
CA LYS A 177 12.38 1.70 11.07
C LYS A 177 11.11 1.56 11.91
N LEU A 178 10.00 2.13 11.43
CA LEU A 178 8.71 2.06 12.11
C LEU A 178 8.23 0.60 12.22
N CYS A 179 8.30 -0.14 11.12
CA CYS A 179 7.93 -1.55 11.11
C CYS A 179 8.83 -2.42 12.00
N LEU A 180 10.14 -2.16 12.03
CA LEU A 180 11.06 -2.87 12.90
C LEU A 180 10.80 -2.61 14.40
N ARG A 181 10.36 -1.41 14.77
CA ARG A 181 10.01 -1.07 16.17
C ARG A 181 8.76 -1.80 16.67
N GLY A 182 7.79 -2.07 15.80
CA GLY A 182 6.56 -2.80 16.11
C GLY A 182 6.38 -4.06 15.30
N TRP A 183 7.49 -4.75 14.95
CA TRP A 183 7.47 -5.88 14.04
C TRP A 183 6.45 -6.98 14.39
N PRO A 184 6.24 -7.37 15.68
CA PRO A 184 5.27 -8.42 15.98
C PRO A 184 3.84 -8.00 15.61
N SER A 185 3.49 -6.73 15.83
CA SER A 185 2.17 -6.21 15.50
C SER A 185 1.96 -6.12 13.98
N ILE A 186 2.98 -5.71 13.23
CA ILE A 186 2.92 -5.61 11.76
C ILE A 186 2.84 -7.00 11.12
N VAL A 187 3.66 -7.94 11.58
CA VAL A 187 3.61 -9.34 11.10
C VAL A 187 2.27 -9.97 11.44
N LEU A 188 1.77 -9.78 12.66
CA LEU A 188 0.46 -10.29 13.06
C LEU A 188 -0.67 -9.68 12.21
N PHE A 189 -0.63 -8.38 11.93
CA PHE A 189 -1.59 -7.72 11.03
C PHE A 189 -1.61 -8.38 9.64
N HIS A 190 -0.44 -8.53 9.02
CA HIS A 190 -0.35 -9.17 7.69
C HIS A 190 -0.72 -10.64 7.73
N GLY A 191 -0.39 -11.35 8.81
CA GLY A 191 -0.81 -12.73 9.03
C GLY A 191 -2.32 -12.88 9.11
N VAL A 192 -3.00 -12.02 9.86
CA VAL A 192 -4.48 -11.99 9.92
C VAL A 192 -5.06 -11.67 8.54
N MET A 193 -4.52 -10.67 7.84
CA MET A 193 -4.98 -10.32 6.49
C MET A 193 -4.75 -11.46 5.49
N ALA A 194 -3.65 -12.21 5.60
CA ALA A 194 -3.38 -13.39 4.78
C ALA A 194 -4.42 -14.51 5.04
N VAL A 195 -4.73 -14.79 6.31
CA VAL A 195 -5.78 -15.78 6.66
C VAL A 195 -7.13 -15.33 6.09
N LEU A 196 -7.49 -14.06 6.24
CA LEU A 196 -8.74 -13.53 5.66
C LEU A 196 -8.73 -13.60 4.13
N LEU A 197 -7.57 -13.42 3.49
CA LEU A 197 -7.42 -13.58 2.04
C LEU A 197 -7.72 -15.03 1.62
N PHE A 198 -7.14 -16.02 2.30
CA PHE A 198 -7.44 -17.43 2.00
C PHE A 198 -8.92 -17.74 2.18
N LEU A 199 -9.55 -17.25 3.25
CA LEU A 199 -10.99 -17.42 3.47
C LEU A 199 -11.84 -16.73 2.38
N ALA A 200 -11.40 -15.56 1.90
CA ALA A 200 -12.09 -14.81 0.86
C ALA A 200 -12.02 -15.49 -0.51
N LEU A 201 -11.00 -16.32 -0.76
CA LEU A 201 -10.84 -17.09 -1.99
C LEU A 201 -11.77 -18.33 -2.05
N ILE A 202 -12.16 -18.90 -0.89
CA ILE A 202 -13.01 -20.10 -0.83
C ILE A 202 -14.31 -19.94 -1.65
N PRO A 203 -15.09 -18.85 -1.53
CA PRO A 203 -16.26 -18.62 -2.34
C PRO A 203 -15.91 -18.04 -3.71
N MET A 204 -14.96 -18.66 -4.45
CA MET A 204 -14.51 -18.22 -5.78
C MET A 204 -14.03 -16.75 -5.83
N GLY A 205 -13.48 -16.24 -4.71
CA GLY A 205 -12.96 -14.87 -4.61
C GLY A 205 -14.02 -13.81 -4.32
N LEU A 206 -15.30 -14.15 -4.14
CA LEU A 206 -16.34 -13.16 -3.80
C LEU A 206 -16.04 -12.41 -2.50
N GLY A 207 -15.31 -13.04 -1.57
CA GLY A 207 -14.87 -12.37 -0.33
C GLY A 207 -13.91 -11.20 -0.54
N LEU A 208 -13.23 -11.13 -1.70
CA LEU A 208 -12.32 -10.03 -2.03
C LEU A 208 -13.03 -8.68 -2.14
N ILE A 209 -14.32 -8.68 -2.51
CA ILE A 209 -15.16 -7.47 -2.56
C ILE A 209 -15.16 -6.73 -1.22
N TRP A 210 -15.12 -7.47 -0.12
CA TRP A 210 -15.09 -6.92 1.23
C TRP A 210 -13.67 -6.77 1.78
N LEU A 211 -12.80 -7.73 1.46
CA LEU A 211 -11.46 -7.78 2.01
C LEU A 211 -10.55 -6.69 1.42
N ALA A 212 -10.67 -6.36 0.15
CA ALA A 212 -9.82 -5.37 -0.48
C ALA A 212 -10.01 -3.96 0.13
N PRO A 213 -11.23 -3.39 0.22
CA PRO A 213 -11.40 -2.11 0.91
C PRO A 213 -11.08 -2.20 2.41
N LEU A 214 -11.34 -3.34 3.08
CA LEU A 214 -10.95 -3.56 4.47
C LEU A 214 -9.44 -3.41 4.67
N TYR A 215 -8.63 -4.01 3.79
CA TYR A 215 -7.18 -3.95 3.88
C TYR A 215 -6.65 -2.51 3.81
N PHE A 216 -7.12 -1.71 2.84
CA PHE A 216 -6.70 -0.32 2.69
C PHE A 216 -7.19 0.56 3.84
N ASN A 217 -8.41 0.34 4.35
CA ASN A 217 -8.94 1.03 5.52
C ASN A 217 -8.09 0.73 6.76
N CYS A 218 -7.78 -0.54 7.01
CA CYS A 218 -6.93 -0.92 8.14
C CYS A 218 -5.53 -0.31 8.02
N LYS A 219 -4.92 -0.27 6.80
CA LYS A 219 -3.64 0.43 6.58
C LYS A 219 -3.74 1.92 6.92
N GLY A 220 -4.81 2.57 6.51
CA GLY A 220 -5.07 3.98 6.81
C GLY A 220 -5.20 4.23 8.32
N ILE A 221 -5.95 3.39 9.02
CA ILE A 221 -6.11 3.45 10.49
C ILE A 221 -4.75 3.24 11.17
N LEU A 222 -3.99 2.22 10.76
CA LEU A 222 -2.66 1.96 11.29
C LEU A 222 -1.72 3.17 11.14
N TYR A 223 -1.70 3.78 9.95
CA TYR A 223 -0.88 4.97 9.73
C TYR A 223 -1.33 6.14 10.59
N ARG A 224 -2.64 6.42 10.67
CA ARG A 224 -3.22 7.45 11.52
C ARG A 224 -2.82 7.26 12.99
N ASP A 225 -2.98 6.04 13.49
CA ASP A 225 -2.75 5.73 14.91
C ASP A 225 -1.26 5.72 15.27
N LEU A 226 -0.36 5.41 14.33
CA LEU A 226 1.08 5.39 14.56
C LEU A 226 1.77 6.72 14.29
N CYS A 227 1.42 7.35 13.18
CA CYS A 227 2.12 8.53 12.71
C CYS A 227 1.40 9.83 13.03
N GLY A 228 0.08 9.76 13.21
CA GLY A 228 -0.79 10.93 13.25
C GLY A 228 -0.84 11.67 11.92
N VAL A 229 -1.98 12.21 11.58
CA VAL A 229 -2.21 12.95 10.33
C VAL A 229 -2.49 14.41 10.63
N GLY A 230 -1.82 15.32 9.92
CA GLY A 230 -2.09 16.75 9.97
C GLY A 230 -3.39 17.06 9.22
N VAL A 231 -4.40 17.57 9.93
CA VAL A 231 -5.63 18.07 9.30
C VAL A 231 -5.63 19.58 9.39
N GLU A 232 -5.55 20.26 8.27
CA GLU A 232 -5.82 21.70 8.20
C GLU A 232 -7.33 21.90 8.30
N ILE A 233 -7.78 22.51 9.38
CA ILE A 233 -9.16 22.95 9.53
C ILE A 233 -9.26 24.28 8.80
N ASN A 234 -9.63 24.25 7.52
CA ASN A 234 -10.10 25.47 6.86
C ASN A 234 -11.47 25.78 7.44
N GLU A 235 -11.51 26.77 8.31
CA GLU A 235 -12.78 27.34 8.77
C GLU A 235 -13.52 27.92 7.56
N VAL A 236 -14.78 27.52 7.44
CA VAL A 236 -15.84 28.04 6.57
C VAL A 236 -15.97 27.45 5.17
N ALA A 237 -17.08 26.73 5.02
CA ALA A 237 -17.86 26.47 3.79
C ALA A 237 -17.18 25.68 2.66
N GLU A 238 -17.63 24.48 2.54
CA GLU A 238 -17.39 23.45 1.52
C GLU A 238 -16.46 22.37 2.01
N GLY A 239 -16.94 21.14 1.98
CA GLY A 239 -16.32 19.96 2.60
C GLY A 239 -14.84 19.78 2.30
N PRO A 240 -14.09 19.03 3.12
CA PRO A 240 -12.62 18.93 3.05
C PRO A 240 -12.18 18.27 1.75
N ASN A 241 -11.87 19.07 0.76
CA ASN A 241 -11.58 18.59 -0.58
C ASN A 241 -10.10 18.57 -0.97
N HIS A 242 -9.17 19.01 -0.13
CA HIS A 242 -7.77 19.02 -0.57
C HIS A 242 -6.78 18.71 0.56
N PHE A 243 -6.06 17.60 0.42
CA PHE A 243 -4.71 17.52 0.94
C PHE A 243 -3.85 18.45 0.09
N ASN A 244 -3.55 19.62 0.60
CA ASN A 244 -2.51 20.47 0.02
C ASN A 244 -1.17 19.96 0.58
N ALA A 245 -0.43 19.26 -0.27
CA ALA A 245 1.00 19.02 -0.09
C ALA A 245 1.78 19.83 -1.11
#